data_d5506750d120dd86c3d675b0de1e3617
#
_entry.id   d5506750d120dd86c3d675b0de1e3617
#
_cell.length_a   1.000
_cell.length_b   1.000
_cell.length_c   1.000
_cell.angle_alpha   90.00
_cell.angle_beta   90.00
_cell.angle_gamma   90.00
#
_symmetry.space_group_name_H-M   'P 1'
#
loop_
_entity.id
_entity.type
_entity.pdbx_description
1 polymer ?
#
loop_
_entity_poly.entity_id
_entity_poly.type
_entity_poly.pdbx_seq_one_letter_code
_entity_poly.pdbx_strand_id
1 'polypeptide(L)'
;MKKLITLSLLVLFSLVSSVSANDWDKIRIGVEGAYPPFSSVDKDGTLKGFDIDIAWALCKEIGAECVLVPQDWDGIIPALLARKYDAIIASMSITPERQKKVAFSDKYYNSPAKFARKKGSGITISKAGLKGKTVGVQRATTHDSFITGEFGDSVNIKRYGTQDEAYLDAIAGRVDLLLADSIAMDDGFLKTDKGKGWEFVGPGFSEEKYFGVGAGIAVRKGDRELAKLFSLAIKVIRSNGVYHMINGKYFTSDIY
;
A
#
# COMPACT_ATOMS: atom_id res chain seq x y z
N MET A 1 -22.71 -75.12 -35.84
CA MET A 1 -23.10 -74.17 -34.74
C MET A 1 -21.92 -73.37 -34.41
N LYS A 2 -21.82 -72.09 -34.98
CA LYS A 2 -20.69 -71.14 -34.76
C LYS A 2 -21.11 -70.18 -33.67
N LYS A 3 -20.39 -70.14 -32.51
CA LYS A 3 -20.59 -69.17 -31.45
C LYS A 3 -19.82 -67.91 -31.79
N LEU A 4 -20.51 -66.79 -32.04
CA LEU A 4 -19.94 -65.46 -32.11
C LEU A 4 -19.63 -64.99 -30.67
N ILE A 5 -18.37 -64.70 -30.43
CA ILE A 5 -17.92 -64.01 -29.19
C ILE A 5 -17.83 -62.53 -29.55
N THR A 6 -18.74 -61.73 -28.99
CA THR A 6 -18.75 -60.26 -29.10
C THR A 6 -17.82 -59.70 -28.03
N LEU A 7 -16.67 -59.15 -28.46
CA LEU A 7 -15.69 -58.48 -27.61
C LEU A 7 -16.10 -57.00 -27.44
N SER A 8 -16.70 -56.68 -26.28
CA SER A 8 -17.02 -55.30 -25.91
C SER A 8 -15.75 -54.55 -25.48
N LEU A 9 -15.29 -53.62 -26.33
CA LEU A 9 -14.18 -52.71 -26.00
C LEU A 9 -14.69 -51.57 -25.13
N LEU A 10 -14.44 -51.62 -23.81
CA LEU A 10 -14.68 -50.49 -22.90
C LEU A 10 -13.61 -49.45 -23.14
N VAL A 11 -13.96 -48.35 -23.81
CA VAL A 11 -13.13 -47.16 -23.92
C VAL A 11 -13.27 -46.39 -22.61
N LEU A 12 -12.28 -46.49 -21.72
CA LEU A 12 -12.12 -45.60 -20.58
C LEU A 12 -11.72 -44.22 -21.09
N PHE A 13 -12.68 -43.33 -21.15
CA PHE A 13 -12.40 -41.88 -21.39
C PHE A 13 -11.83 -41.32 -20.09
N SER A 14 -10.49 -41.26 -19.99
CA SER A 14 -9.79 -40.56 -18.92
C SER A 14 -10.09 -39.08 -19.06
N LEU A 15 -10.96 -38.54 -18.22
CA LEU A 15 -11.10 -37.10 -18.01
C LEU A 15 -9.79 -36.59 -17.42
N VAL A 16 -8.87 -36.20 -18.27
CA VAL A 16 -7.74 -35.37 -17.86
C VAL A 16 -8.34 -34.01 -17.51
N SER A 17 -8.60 -33.81 -16.21
CA SER A 17 -8.86 -32.48 -15.69
C SER A 17 -7.63 -31.64 -16.04
N SER A 18 -7.75 -30.77 -17.05
CA SER A 18 -6.77 -29.73 -17.30
C SER A 18 -6.67 -28.94 -16.02
N VAL A 19 -5.60 -29.15 -15.26
CA VAL A 19 -5.17 -28.18 -14.25
C VAL A 19 -4.98 -26.89 -15.03
N SER A 20 -5.87 -25.94 -14.85
CA SER A 20 -5.75 -24.62 -15.43
C SER A 20 -4.38 -24.11 -15.02
N ALA A 21 -3.48 -23.97 -15.98
CA ALA A 21 -2.20 -23.30 -15.77
C ALA A 21 -2.52 -21.94 -15.13
N ASN A 22 -1.79 -21.57 -14.12
CA ASN A 22 -1.99 -20.34 -13.38
C ASN A 22 -1.95 -19.20 -14.41
N ASP A 23 -3.06 -18.48 -14.60
CA ASP A 23 -3.14 -17.37 -15.58
C ASP A 23 -2.15 -16.22 -15.26
N TRP A 24 -1.34 -16.38 -14.20
CA TRP A 24 -0.45 -15.37 -13.64
C TRP A 24 1.02 -15.83 -13.55
N ASP A 25 1.56 -16.35 -14.64
CA ASP A 25 3.00 -16.69 -14.74
C ASP A 25 3.89 -15.44 -14.62
N LYS A 26 3.35 -14.30 -15.03
CA LYS A 26 4.01 -12.98 -14.93
C LYS A 26 3.05 -11.92 -14.38
N ILE A 27 3.49 -11.21 -13.33
CA ILE A 27 2.71 -10.15 -12.69
C ILE A 27 3.51 -8.85 -12.72
N ARG A 28 2.93 -7.80 -13.31
CA ARG A 28 3.48 -6.45 -13.24
C ARG A 28 2.87 -5.75 -12.04
N ILE A 29 3.69 -5.12 -11.20
CA ILE A 29 3.29 -4.51 -9.93
C ILE A 29 3.64 -3.03 -9.96
N GLY A 30 2.63 -2.17 -9.87
CA GLY A 30 2.80 -0.74 -9.68
C GLY A 30 3.26 -0.43 -8.25
N VAL A 31 4.33 0.35 -8.13
CA VAL A 31 4.91 0.80 -6.86
C VAL A 31 5.19 2.30 -6.93
N GLU A 32 5.17 3.01 -5.80
CA GLU A 32 5.41 4.47 -5.82
C GLU A 32 6.92 4.80 -5.85
N GLY A 33 7.72 4.19 -4.98
CA GLY A 33 9.16 4.47 -4.90
C GLY A 33 9.53 5.76 -4.19
N ALA A 34 8.59 6.46 -3.55
CA ALA A 34 8.79 7.74 -2.86
C ALA A 34 8.11 7.79 -1.47
N TYR A 35 8.06 6.67 -0.77
CA TYR A 35 7.39 6.52 0.53
C TYR A 35 8.18 5.62 1.49
N PRO A 36 9.38 6.05 1.93
CA PRO A 36 10.18 5.27 2.88
C PRO A 36 9.48 5.14 4.25
N PRO A 37 9.65 4.02 4.96
CA PRO A 37 10.48 2.86 4.65
C PRO A 37 9.78 1.81 3.77
N PHE A 38 8.56 2.08 3.29
CA PHE A 38 7.74 1.14 2.52
C PHE A 38 8.25 0.99 1.08
N SER A 39 8.52 2.10 0.39
CA SER A 39 9.13 2.08 -0.94
C SER A 39 9.99 3.32 -1.18
N SER A 40 11.16 3.12 -1.74
CA SER A 40 12.09 4.18 -2.13
C SER A 40 12.95 3.75 -3.31
N VAL A 41 13.53 4.71 -4.01
CA VAL A 41 14.48 4.48 -5.10
C VAL A 41 15.87 4.89 -4.63
N ASP A 42 16.84 4.00 -4.74
CA ASP A 42 18.24 4.29 -4.46
C ASP A 42 18.88 5.13 -5.58
N LYS A 43 20.10 5.61 -5.33
CA LYS A 43 20.86 6.42 -6.29
C LYS A 43 21.16 5.74 -7.62
N ASP A 44 21.20 4.42 -7.61
CA ASP A 44 21.39 3.56 -8.79
C ASP A 44 20.08 3.18 -9.50
N GLY A 45 18.93 3.69 -9.02
CA GLY A 45 17.61 3.39 -9.55
C GLY A 45 16.96 2.13 -8.98
N THR A 46 17.59 1.45 -8.01
CA THR A 46 17.05 0.22 -7.41
C THR A 46 15.90 0.54 -6.46
N LEU A 47 14.77 -0.13 -6.64
CA LEU A 47 13.63 -0.08 -5.72
C LEU A 47 13.91 -0.91 -4.47
N LYS A 48 13.62 -0.36 -3.29
CA LYS A 48 13.75 -1.02 -1.99
C LYS A 48 12.66 -0.57 -1.02
N GLY A 49 12.49 -1.33 0.05
CA GLY A 49 11.55 -1.03 1.13
C GLY A 49 10.66 -2.22 1.48
N PHE A 50 9.84 -2.03 2.50
CA PHE A 50 8.96 -3.08 3.01
C PHE A 50 7.98 -3.58 1.93
N ASP A 51 7.30 -2.69 1.21
CA ASP A 51 6.37 -3.04 0.14
C ASP A 51 7.08 -3.83 -0.98
N ILE A 52 8.33 -3.48 -1.27
CA ILE A 52 9.14 -4.14 -2.29
C ILE A 52 9.51 -5.57 -1.87
N ASP A 53 9.98 -5.75 -0.62
CA ASP A 53 10.31 -7.07 -0.09
C ASP A 53 9.06 -7.94 0.02
N ILE A 54 7.92 -7.38 0.44
CA ILE A 54 6.62 -8.07 0.46
C ILE A 54 6.21 -8.48 -0.96
N ALA A 55 6.33 -7.59 -1.95
CA ALA A 55 6.02 -7.92 -3.34
C ALA A 55 6.82 -9.13 -3.83
N TRP A 56 8.13 -9.15 -3.62
CA TRP A 56 8.99 -10.28 -4.01
C TRP A 56 8.64 -11.57 -3.27
N ALA A 57 8.35 -11.49 -1.96
CA ALA A 57 7.95 -12.66 -1.17
C ALA A 57 6.62 -13.26 -1.66
N LEU A 58 5.63 -12.41 -1.95
CA LEU A 58 4.34 -12.85 -2.46
C LEU A 58 4.44 -13.46 -3.86
N CYS A 59 5.23 -12.86 -4.74
CA CYS A 59 5.47 -13.42 -6.08
C CYS A 59 6.14 -14.78 -6.04
N LYS A 60 7.14 -14.93 -5.16
CA LYS A 60 7.78 -16.23 -4.92
C LYS A 60 6.79 -17.28 -4.44
N GLU A 61 5.89 -16.91 -3.52
CA GLU A 61 4.87 -17.81 -2.99
C GLU A 61 3.83 -18.21 -4.03
N ILE A 62 3.43 -17.26 -4.89
CA ILE A 62 2.50 -17.50 -6.01
C ILE A 62 3.17 -18.35 -7.11
N GLY A 63 4.49 -18.34 -7.22
CA GLY A 63 5.26 -18.97 -8.30
C GLY A 63 5.29 -18.15 -9.58
N ALA A 64 5.10 -16.82 -9.48
CA ALA A 64 5.06 -15.90 -10.63
C ALA A 64 6.36 -15.11 -10.80
N GLU A 65 6.73 -14.81 -12.05
CA GLU A 65 7.73 -13.80 -12.38
C GLU A 65 7.13 -12.41 -12.12
N CYS A 66 7.74 -11.59 -11.26
CA CYS A 66 7.27 -10.25 -11.00
C CYS A 66 8.14 -9.18 -11.64
N VAL A 67 7.49 -8.11 -12.09
CA VAL A 67 8.14 -6.90 -12.60
C VAL A 67 7.57 -5.70 -11.86
N LEU A 68 8.43 -4.94 -11.17
CA LEU A 68 8.03 -3.71 -10.50
C LEU A 68 8.02 -2.55 -11.51
N VAL A 69 6.95 -1.76 -11.48
CA VAL A 69 6.73 -0.62 -12.37
C VAL A 69 6.56 0.64 -11.53
N PRO A 70 7.56 1.52 -11.47
CA PRO A 70 7.44 2.80 -10.76
C PRO A 70 6.32 3.66 -11.36
N GLN A 71 5.51 4.27 -10.49
CA GLN A 71 4.39 5.11 -10.88
C GLN A 71 4.09 6.12 -9.78
N ASP A 72 3.97 7.40 -10.12
CA ASP A 72 3.55 8.44 -9.19
C ASP A 72 2.19 8.09 -8.57
N TRP A 73 2.06 8.42 -7.27
CA TRP A 73 0.89 8.03 -6.46
C TRP A 73 -0.45 8.45 -7.06
N ASP A 74 -0.59 9.68 -7.49
CA ASP A 74 -1.87 10.21 -8.00
C ASP A 74 -2.31 9.58 -9.33
N GLY A 75 -1.38 8.99 -10.08
CA GLY A 75 -1.64 8.24 -11.31
C GLY A 75 -1.77 6.72 -11.12
N ILE A 76 -1.56 6.19 -9.90
CA ILE A 76 -1.35 4.75 -9.71
C ILE A 76 -2.62 3.92 -9.98
N ILE A 77 -3.80 4.33 -9.51
CA ILE A 77 -5.07 3.64 -9.83
C ILE A 77 -5.45 3.81 -11.31
N PRO A 78 -5.44 5.01 -11.90
CA PRO A 78 -5.64 5.18 -13.33
C PRO A 78 -4.76 4.29 -14.20
N ALA A 79 -3.48 4.16 -13.88
CA ALA A 79 -2.54 3.33 -14.64
C ALA A 79 -2.84 1.81 -14.50
N LEU A 80 -3.29 1.34 -13.32
CA LEU A 80 -3.81 -0.02 -13.14
C LEU A 80 -5.01 -0.28 -14.05
N LEU A 81 -5.97 0.66 -14.06
CA LEU A 81 -7.18 0.54 -14.88
C LEU A 81 -6.85 0.57 -16.38
N ALA A 82 -5.82 1.33 -16.76
CA ALA A 82 -5.27 1.36 -18.13
C ALA A 82 -4.36 0.15 -18.46
N ARG A 83 -4.27 -0.87 -17.59
CA ARG A 83 -3.49 -2.10 -17.79
C ARG A 83 -1.97 -1.88 -17.94
N LYS A 84 -1.42 -0.80 -17.40
CA LYS A 84 0.04 -0.62 -17.37
C LYS A 84 0.72 -1.67 -16.48
N TYR A 85 0.03 -2.13 -15.44
CA TYR A 85 0.41 -3.24 -14.56
C TYR A 85 -0.85 -3.98 -14.08
N ASP A 86 -0.66 -5.04 -13.29
CA ASP A 86 -1.72 -5.97 -12.95
C ASP A 86 -2.15 -5.85 -11.47
N ALA A 87 -1.25 -5.39 -10.63
CA ALA A 87 -1.49 -5.13 -9.21
C ALA A 87 -0.79 -3.85 -8.75
N ILE A 88 -1.22 -3.31 -7.60
CA ILE A 88 -0.54 -2.21 -6.90
C ILE A 88 -0.13 -2.72 -5.52
N ILE A 89 1.17 -2.61 -5.20
CA ILE A 89 1.71 -2.79 -3.85
C ILE A 89 2.45 -1.50 -3.49
N ALA A 90 1.76 -0.58 -2.83
CA ALA A 90 2.23 0.78 -2.55
C ALA A 90 1.52 1.37 -1.34
N SER A 91 1.50 0.66 -0.21
CA SER A 91 0.89 1.14 1.03
C SER A 91 -0.55 1.63 0.87
N MET A 92 -1.31 1.02 -0.06
CA MET A 92 -2.64 1.49 -0.43
C MET A 92 -3.71 1.00 0.54
N SER A 93 -4.25 1.90 1.36
CA SER A 93 -5.35 1.60 2.29
C SER A 93 -6.60 1.07 1.56
N ILE A 94 -7.20 0.01 2.09
CA ILE A 94 -8.45 -0.58 1.63
C ILE A 94 -9.61 0.29 2.11
N THR A 95 -10.00 1.30 1.34
CA THR A 95 -11.08 2.21 1.69
C THR A 95 -12.35 1.93 0.88
N PRO A 96 -13.56 2.25 1.42
CA PRO A 96 -14.80 2.14 0.67
C PRO A 96 -14.79 2.91 -0.67
N GLU A 97 -14.12 4.07 -0.70
CA GLU A 97 -14.00 4.89 -1.91
C GLU A 97 -13.17 4.19 -2.99
N ARG A 98 -12.02 3.60 -2.61
CA ARG A 98 -11.14 2.87 -3.54
C ARG A 98 -11.79 1.57 -4.00
N GLN A 99 -12.53 0.88 -3.13
CA GLN A 99 -13.28 -0.35 -3.47
C GLN A 99 -14.37 -0.13 -4.53
N LYS A 100 -14.84 1.10 -4.74
CA LYS A 100 -15.72 1.43 -5.87
C LYS A 100 -15.01 1.29 -7.22
N LYS A 101 -13.67 1.43 -7.28
CA LYS A 101 -12.87 1.46 -8.51
C LYS A 101 -12.07 0.18 -8.73
N VAL A 102 -11.54 -0.41 -7.67
CA VAL A 102 -10.63 -1.57 -7.70
C VAL A 102 -11.08 -2.64 -6.71
N ALA A 103 -10.53 -3.85 -6.81
CA ALA A 103 -10.63 -4.90 -5.81
C ALA A 103 -9.33 -4.98 -5.01
N PHE A 104 -9.38 -5.58 -3.82
CA PHE A 104 -8.23 -5.69 -2.94
C PHE A 104 -8.04 -7.13 -2.46
N SER A 105 -6.79 -7.46 -2.12
CA SER A 105 -6.46 -8.60 -1.26
C SER A 105 -6.88 -8.32 0.19
N ASP A 106 -6.66 -9.31 1.08
CA ASP A 106 -6.58 -9.05 2.51
C ASP A 106 -5.47 -8.02 2.78
N LYS A 107 -5.53 -7.33 3.92
CA LYS A 107 -4.47 -6.38 4.30
C LYS A 107 -3.14 -7.12 4.50
N TYR A 108 -2.02 -6.41 4.31
CA TYR A 108 -0.70 -6.91 4.65
C TYR A 108 0.01 -6.08 5.73
N TYR A 109 -0.51 -4.89 6.06
CA TYR A 109 -0.15 -4.15 7.27
C TYR A 109 -1.22 -3.11 7.64
N ASN A 110 -1.07 -2.48 8.81
CA ASN A 110 -1.88 -1.35 9.26
C ASN A 110 -1.04 -0.34 10.05
N SER A 111 -1.33 0.94 9.88
CA SER A 111 -0.69 2.03 10.63
C SER A 111 -1.66 3.21 10.76
N PRO A 112 -1.72 3.89 11.91
CA PRO A 112 -2.53 5.08 12.07
C PRO A 112 -1.90 6.29 11.38
N ALA A 113 -2.74 7.23 10.96
CA ALA A 113 -2.29 8.57 10.57
C ALA A 113 -1.94 9.40 11.80
N LYS A 114 -0.93 10.25 11.71
CA LYS A 114 -0.55 11.20 12.77
C LYS A 114 -0.19 12.57 12.19
N PHE A 115 -0.43 13.59 13.01
CA PHE A 115 0.13 14.91 12.76
C PHE A 115 1.54 15.01 13.36
N ALA A 116 2.38 15.77 12.65
CA ALA A 116 3.61 16.29 13.23
C ALA A 116 3.64 17.82 13.14
N ARG A 117 4.27 18.45 14.13
CA ARG A 117 4.45 19.88 14.23
C ARG A 117 5.90 20.24 14.57
N LYS A 118 6.28 21.48 14.38
CA LYS A 118 7.55 21.98 14.89
C LYS A 118 7.53 21.96 16.43
N LYS A 119 8.59 21.47 17.05
CA LYS A 119 8.75 21.45 18.53
C LYS A 119 8.58 22.87 19.08
N GLY A 120 7.86 22.97 20.18
CA GLY A 120 7.59 24.26 20.85
C GLY A 120 6.57 25.17 20.16
N SER A 121 5.94 24.74 19.05
CA SER A 121 4.95 25.58 18.34
C SER A 121 3.63 25.78 19.11
N GLY A 122 3.33 24.93 20.09
CA GLY A 122 2.09 25.00 20.90
C GLY A 122 0.81 24.61 20.13
N ILE A 123 0.90 24.22 18.85
CA ILE A 123 -0.28 23.87 18.04
C ILE A 123 -0.92 22.60 18.57
N THR A 124 -2.25 22.63 18.77
CA THR A 124 -3.06 21.46 19.21
C THR A 124 -3.95 20.97 18.08
N ILE A 125 -4.26 19.67 18.06
CA ILE A 125 -5.10 19.08 17.02
C ILE A 125 -6.57 19.21 17.43
N SER A 126 -7.13 20.36 17.12
CA SER A 126 -8.54 20.73 17.28
C SER A 126 -8.90 21.77 16.23
N LYS A 127 -10.18 21.96 15.93
CA LYS A 127 -10.61 23.01 14.99
C LYS A 127 -10.11 24.40 15.38
N ALA A 128 -10.11 24.70 16.69
CA ALA A 128 -9.59 25.97 17.19
C ALA A 128 -8.06 26.07 17.08
N GLY A 129 -7.33 25.01 17.48
CA GLY A 129 -5.86 25.00 17.43
C GLY A 129 -5.27 24.98 16.02
N LEU A 130 -6.04 24.45 15.08
CA LEU A 130 -5.66 24.38 13.66
C LEU A 130 -6.12 25.61 12.84
N LYS A 131 -6.93 26.51 13.42
CA LYS A 131 -7.49 27.65 12.67
C LYS A 131 -6.40 28.50 12.03
N GLY A 132 -6.48 28.63 10.69
CA GLY A 132 -5.55 29.39 9.88
C GLY A 132 -4.15 28.78 9.72
N LYS A 133 -3.91 27.58 10.26
CA LYS A 133 -2.65 26.83 10.06
C LYS A 133 -2.59 26.19 8.69
N THR A 134 -1.38 25.99 8.19
CA THR A 134 -1.11 25.30 6.94
C THR A 134 -0.68 23.87 7.23
N VAL A 135 -1.41 22.87 6.68
CA VAL A 135 -1.10 21.45 6.81
C VAL A 135 -0.61 20.91 5.48
N GLY A 136 0.60 20.32 5.47
CA GLY A 136 1.17 19.64 4.32
C GLY A 136 0.74 18.18 4.28
N VAL A 137 0.22 17.73 3.11
CA VAL A 137 -0.18 16.35 2.85
C VAL A 137 0.19 15.93 1.44
N GLN A 138 0.42 14.64 1.23
CA GLN A 138 0.47 14.11 -0.14
C GLN A 138 -0.96 14.07 -0.72
N ARG A 139 -1.13 14.60 -1.95
CA ARG A 139 -2.45 14.65 -2.62
C ARG A 139 -3.01 13.26 -2.92
N ALA A 140 -4.33 13.16 -3.03
CA ALA A 140 -5.06 11.93 -3.35
C ALA A 140 -4.83 10.76 -2.37
N THR A 141 -4.35 11.06 -1.15
CA THR A 141 -4.19 10.09 -0.06
C THR A 141 -5.41 10.07 0.87
N THR A 142 -5.45 9.09 1.75
CA THR A 142 -6.41 9.04 2.86
C THR A 142 -6.22 10.22 3.82
N HIS A 143 -4.99 10.68 3.99
CA HIS A 143 -4.63 11.85 4.80
C HIS A 143 -5.21 13.14 4.22
N ASP A 144 -5.13 13.31 2.89
CA ASP A 144 -5.76 14.44 2.19
C ASP A 144 -7.29 14.42 2.35
N SER A 145 -7.90 13.25 2.19
CA SER A 145 -9.34 13.08 2.38
C SER A 145 -9.77 13.39 3.82
N PHE A 146 -9.01 12.91 4.82
CA PHE A 146 -9.28 13.15 6.24
C PHE A 146 -9.16 14.63 6.59
N ILE A 147 -8.03 15.29 6.28
CA ILE A 147 -7.86 16.70 6.63
C ILE A 147 -8.88 17.58 5.94
N THR A 148 -9.27 17.25 4.72
CA THR A 148 -10.30 17.96 3.96
C THR A 148 -11.66 17.80 4.62
N GLY A 149 -12.05 16.58 5.00
CA GLY A 149 -13.36 16.28 5.56
C GLY A 149 -13.56 16.75 7.01
N GLU A 150 -12.53 16.64 7.85
CA GLU A 150 -12.67 16.96 9.27
C GLU A 150 -12.25 18.40 9.62
N PHE A 151 -11.31 18.99 8.88
CA PHE A 151 -10.70 20.28 9.23
C PHE A 151 -10.66 21.27 8.06
N GLY A 152 -11.17 20.94 6.88
CA GLY A 152 -11.04 21.76 5.66
C GLY A 152 -11.45 23.21 5.82
N ASP A 153 -12.49 23.50 6.62
CA ASP A 153 -12.97 24.85 6.90
C ASP A 153 -12.06 25.63 7.88
N SER A 154 -11.12 24.95 8.54
CA SER A 154 -10.28 25.53 9.60
C SER A 154 -8.84 25.72 9.19
N VAL A 155 -8.35 24.97 8.18
CA VAL A 155 -6.93 24.90 7.78
C VAL A 155 -6.71 25.29 6.34
N ASN A 156 -5.48 25.73 6.03
CA ASN A 156 -4.98 25.81 4.68
C ASN A 156 -4.33 24.47 4.34
N ILE A 157 -4.86 23.72 3.37
CA ILE A 157 -4.31 22.43 2.96
C ILE A 157 -3.34 22.63 1.80
N LYS A 158 -2.08 22.28 2.01
CA LYS A 158 -1.06 22.32 0.95
C LYS A 158 -0.77 20.89 0.49
N ARG A 159 -1.06 20.61 -0.79
CA ARG A 159 -1.02 19.29 -1.40
C ARG A 159 0.22 19.10 -2.25
N TYR A 160 0.94 18.01 -2.06
CA TYR A 160 2.20 17.70 -2.73
C TYR A 160 2.08 16.43 -3.57
N GLY A 161 2.96 16.27 -4.56
CA GLY A 161 3.05 15.06 -5.38
C GLY A 161 3.51 13.86 -4.57
N THR A 162 4.52 14.08 -3.73
CA THR A 162 5.10 13.07 -2.85
C THR A 162 5.06 13.53 -1.40
N GLN A 163 5.17 12.59 -0.46
CA GLN A 163 5.30 12.93 0.96
C GLN A 163 6.64 13.63 1.26
N ASP A 164 7.70 13.30 0.54
CA ASP A 164 9.02 13.96 0.69
C ASP A 164 8.96 15.46 0.34
N GLU A 165 8.19 15.85 -0.67
CA GLU A 165 7.97 17.27 -0.98
C GLU A 165 7.31 18.01 0.19
N ALA A 166 6.35 17.38 0.89
CA ALA A 166 5.74 17.95 2.08
C ALA A 166 6.77 18.13 3.21
N TYR A 167 7.68 17.15 3.39
CA TYR A 167 8.77 17.26 4.37
C TYR A 167 9.74 18.40 4.04
N LEU A 168 10.10 18.59 2.77
CA LEU A 168 10.94 19.71 2.34
C LEU A 168 10.28 21.06 2.63
N ASP A 169 8.99 21.18 2.41
CA ASP A 169 8.26 22.41 2.71
C ASP A 169 8.11 22.66 4.22
N ALA A 170 8.02 21.60 5.02
CA ALA A 170 8.03 21.70 6.48
C ALA A 170 9.36 22.24 7.00
N ILE A 171 10.48 21.73 6.49
CA ILE A 171 11.83 22.21 6.83
C ILE A 171 12.00 23.69 6.44
N ALA A 172 11.49 24.06 5.28
CA ALA A 172 11.54 25.43 4.77
C ALA A 172 10.57 26.39 5.48
N GLY A 173 9.76 25.91 6.44
CA GLY A 173 8.79 26.72 7.19
C GLY A 173 7.58 27.16 6.38
N ARG A 174 7.26 26.47 5.27
CA ARG A 174 6.13 26.77 4.39
C ARG A 174 4.83 26.02 4.77
N VAL A 175 4.90 25.13 5.75
CA VAL A 175 3.75 24.50 6.42
C VAL A 175 3.98 24.48 7.92
N ASP A 176 2.89 24.56 8.70
CA ASP A 176 2.91 24.53 10.16
C ASP A 176 2.86 23.11 10.71
N LEU A 177 2.19 22.21 9.98
CA LEU A 177 2.00 20.81 10.34
C LEU A 177 2.16 19.93 9.09
N LEU A 178 2.44 18.65 9.39
CA LEU A 178 2.38 17.54 8.43
C LEU A 178 1.31 16.56 8.90
N LEU A 179 0.66 15.87 7.95
CA LEU A 179 -0.21 14.74 8.24
C LEU A 179 0.14 13.59 7.27
N ALA A 180 0.50 12.44 7.82
CA ALA A 180 0.84 11.25 7.05
C ALA A 180 0.65 9.98 7.91
N ASP A 181 0.89 8.81 7.30
CA ASP A 181 1.10 7.56 8.01
C ASP A 181 2.19 7.73 9.08
N SER A 182 1.93 7.22 10.29
CA SER A 182 2.83 7.45 11.43
C SER A 182 4.19 6.78 11.25
N ILE A 183 4.24 5.60 10.62
CA ILE A 183 5.50 4.89 10.38
C ILE A 183 6.32 5.61 9.32
N ALA A 184 5.68 5.97 8.20
CA ALA A 184 6.35 6.71 7.13
C ALA A 184 6.89 8.06 7.63
N MET A 185 6.13 8.78 8.44
CA MET A 185 6.56 10.05 9.00
C MET A 185 7.67 9.88 10.04
N ASP A 186 7.62 8.85 10.87
CA ASP A 186 8.63 8.58 11.88
C ASP A 186 9.99 8.25 11.21
N ASP A 187 10.00 7.26 10.34
CA ASP A 187 11.25 6.79 9.70
C ASP A 187 11.70 7.68 8.55
N GLY A 188 10.77 8.16 7.71
CA GLY A 188 11.10 9.02 6.57
C GLY A 188 11.45 10.45 6.95
N PHE A 189 11.05 10.92 8.14
CA PHE A 189 11.25 12.31 8.52
C PHE A 189 11.74 12.50 9.96
N LEU A 190 10.95 12.13 11.00
CA LEU A 190 11.23 12.54 12.39
C LEU A 190 12.56 11.97 12.92
N LYS A 191 12.93 10.76 12.55
CA LYS A 191 14.22 10.12 12.92
C LYS A 191 15.40 10.59 12.08
N THR A 192 15.17 11.35 11.02
CA THR A 192 16.24 11.88 10.17
C THR A 192 16.79 13.19 10.73
N ASP A 193 17.99 13.60 10.28
CA ASP A 193 18.56 14.89 10.65
C ASP A 193 17.63 16.06 10.30
N LYS A 194 16.88 15.93 9.20
CA LYS A 194 15.94 16.95 8.72
C LYS A 194 14.73 17.13 9.65
N GLY A 195 14.29 16.05 10.31
CA GLY A 195 13.13 16.04 11.20
C GLY A 195 13.43 16.38 12.66
N LYS A 196 14.69 16.57 13.08
CA LYS A 196 15.07 16.79 14.50
C LYS A 196 14.31 17.89 15.23
N GLY A 197 13.85 18.91 14.49
CA GLY A 197 13.05 20.03 15.02
C GLY A 197 11.55 19.75 15.09
N TRP A 198 11.09 18.55 14.74
CA TRP A 198 9.67 18.17 14.64
C TRP A 198 9.32 17.07 15.65
N GLU A 199 8.04 16.96 15.97
CA GLU A 199 7.50 15.96 16.90
C GLU A 199 6.09 15.56 16.48
N PHE A 200 5.67 14.34 16.83
CA PHE A 200 4.26 13.98 16.74
C PHE A 200 3.42 14.81 17.69
N VAL A 201 2.17 15.09 17.29
CA VAL A 201 1.20 15.81 18.10
C VAL A 201 -0.20 15.23 17.92
N GLY A 202 -0.96 15.20 19.01
CA GLY A 202 -2.32 14.64 19.03
C GLY A 202 -2.37 13.11 18.98
N PRO A 203 -3.57 12.54 18.86
CA PRO A 203 -3.77 11.09 18.80
C PRO A 203 -3.35 10.52 17.43
N GLY A 204 -3.33 9.19 17.33
CA GLY A 204 -3.40 8.51 16.06
C GLY A 204 -4.83 8.48 15.51
N PHE A 205 -5.00 8.60 14.22
CA PHE A 205 -6.28 8.57 13.52
C PHE A 205 -6.37 7.32 12.66
N SER A 206 -7.48 6.59 12.78
CA SER A 206 -7.70 5.31 12.09
C SER A 206 -9.17 5.08 11.74
N GLU A 207 -9.97 6.15 11.66
CA GLU A 207 -11.38 6.07 11.32
C GLU A 207 -11.56 5.39 9.97
N GLU A 208 -12.24 4.25 9.96
CA GLU A 208 -12.41 3.41 8.77
C GLU A 208 -12.99 4.17 7.57
N LYS A 209 -13.85 5.13 7.84
CA LYS A 209 -14.44 6.03 6.82
C LYS A 209 -13.38 6.67 5.92
N TYR A 210 -12.22 7.05 6.49
CA TYR A 210 -11.12 7.68 5.75
C TYR A 210 -9.98 6.71 5.47
N PHE A 211 -9.50 6.01 6.52
CA PHE A 211 -8.27 5.23 6.48
C PHE A 211 -8.48 3.76 6.10
N GLY A 212 -9.75 3.30 6.06
CA GLY A 212 -10.07 1.92 5.74
C GLY A 212 -9.60 0.94 6.81
N VAL A 213 -9.34 -0.30 6.41
CA VAL A 213 -9.04 -1.43 7.32
C VAL A 213 -7.57 -1.88 7.27
N GLY A 214 -6.69 -1.07 6.72
CA GLY A 214 -5.27 -1.37 6.52
C GLY A 214 -4.86 -1.32 5.05
N ALA A 215 -3.59 -1.51 4.76
CA ALA A 215 -3.03 -1.51 3.42
C ALA A 215 -3.20 -2.88 2.75
N GLY A 216 -3.71 -2.92 1.54
CA GLY A 216 -3.92 -4.12 0.74
C GLY A 216 -3.39 -3.98 -0.68
N ILE A 217 -3.36 -5.10 -1.39
CA ILE A 217 -2.91 -5.16 -2.77
C ILE A 217 -4.11 -4.89 -3.68
N ALA A 218 -4.06 -3.80 -4.46
CA ALA A 218 -5.15 -3.45 -5.34
C ALA A 218 -4.98 -4.10 -6.72
N VAL A 219 -6.09 -4.60 -7.26
CA VAL A 219 -6.19 -5.17 -8.61
C VAL A 219 -7.43 -4.63 -9.30
N ARG A 220 -7.54 -4.78 -10.62
CA ARG A 220 -8.79 -4.44 -11.34
C ARG A 220 -9.95 -5.31 -10.83
N LYS A 221 -11.17 -4.78 -10.86
CA LYS A 221 -12.37 -5.54 -10.41
C LYS A 221 -12.60 -6.84 -11.19
N GLY A 222 -12.12 -6.93 -12.42
CA GLY A 222 -12.17 -8.14 -13.23
C GLY A 222 -11.16 -9.20 -12.81
N ASP A 223 -10.10 -8.83 -12.10
CA ASP A 223 -8.98 -9.71 -11.76
C ASP A 223 -9.04 -10.18 -10.29
N ARG A 224 -10.25 -10.45 -9.77
CA ARG A 224 -10.45 -10.85 -8.36
C ARG A 224 -9.73 -12.12 -7.96
N GLU A 225 -9.49 -13.02 -8.91
CA GLU A 225 -8.72 -14.24 -8.63
C GLU A 225 -7.27 -13.91 -8.27
N LEU A 226 -6.68 -12.89 -8.91
CA LEU A 226 -5.36 -12.39 -8.53
C LEU A 226 -5.36 -11.81 -7.10
N ALA A 227 -6.41 -11.07 -6.71
CA ALA A 227 -6.54 -10.58 -5.33
C ALA A 227 -6.62 -11.74 -4.32
N LYS A 228 -7.34 -12.82 -4.65
CA LYS A 228 -7.41 -14.02 -3.80
C LYS A 228 -6.06 -14.74 -3.71
N LEU A 229 -5.32 -14.84 -4.82
CA LEU A 229 -3.97 -15.41 -4.81
C LEU A 229 -3.05 -14.62 -3.88
N PHE A 230 -3.06 -13.29 -3.94
CA PHE A 230 -2.32 -12.45 -3.00
C PHE A 230 -2.78 -12.65 -1.56
N SER A 231 -4.08 -12.75 -1.30
CA SER A 231 -4.59 -13.02 0.06
C SER A 231 -4.09 -14.35 0.62
N LEU A 232 -4.08 -15.40 -0.21
CA LEU A 232 -3.54 -16.71 0.18
C LEU A 232 -2.04 -16.62 0.44
N ALA A 233 -1.28 -15.98 -0.45
CA ALA A 233 0.16 -15.79 -0.31
C ALA A 233 0.50 -14.98 0.96
N ILE A 234 -0.26 -13.92 1.30
CA ILE A 234 -0.11 -13.18 2.56
C ILE A 234 -0.25 -14.12 3.75
N LYS A 235 -1.28 -14.98 3.77
CA LYS A 235 -1.49 -15.95 4.85
C LYS A 235 -0.31 -16.92 4.96
N VAL A 236 0.20 -17.42 3.85
CA VAL A 236 1.33 -18.36 3.84
C VAL A 236 2.61 -17.69 4.35
N ILE A 237 3.01 -16.52 3.81
CA ILE A 237 4.24 -15.84 4.27
C ILE A 237 4.16 -15.43 5.74
N ARG A 238 2.96 -15.19 6.28
CA ARG A 238 2.76 -14.97 7.71
C ARG A 238 2.93 -16.24 8.54
N SER A 239 2.36 -17.35 8.08
CA SER A 239 2.41 -18.62 8.82
C SER A 239 3.78 -19.28 8.81
N ASN A 240 4.56 -19.09 7.74
CA ASN A 240 5.91 -19.67 7.59
C ASN A 240 7.05 -18.76 8.09
N GLY A 241 6.73 -17.60 8.66
CA GLY A 241 7.69 -16.67 9.27
C GLY A 241 8.39 -15.71 8.30
N VAL A 242 8.17 -15.82 6.98
CA VAL A 242 8.76 -14.92 5.97
C VAL A 242 8.31 -13.47 6.20
N TYR A 243 7.02 -13.25 6.49
CA TYR A 243 6.51 -11.92 6.84
C TYR A 243 7.23 -11.33 8.06
N HIS A 244 7.38 -12.10 9.13
CA HIS A 244 8.06 -11.65 10.35
C HIS A 244 9.52 -11.29 10.09
N MET A 245 10.21 -12.08 9.27
CA MET A 245 11.59 -11.78 8.87
C MET A 245 11.69 -10.47 8.08
N ILE A 246 10.75 -10.23 7.14
CA ILE A 246 10.71 -8.97 6.38
C ILE A 246 10.35 -7.81 7.31
N ASN A 247 9.30 -7.95 8.13
CA ASN A 247 8.90 -6.93 9.10
C ASN A 247 10.07 -6.49 9.99
N GLY A 248 10.83 -7.44 10.53
CA GLY A 248 11.97 -7.18 11.42
C GLY A 248 13.17 -6.45 10.76
N LYS A 249 13.22 -6.36 9.42
CA LYS A 249 14.23 -5.53 8.73
C LYS A 249 13.92 -4.03 8.83
N TYR A 250 12.64 -3.68 8.95
CA TYR A 250 12.17 -2.30 8.85
C TYR A 250 11.57 -1.77 10.16
N PHE A 251 10.97 -2.65 10.96
CA PHE A 251 10.17 -2.25 12.11
C PHE A 251 10.55 -3.04 13.36
N THR A 252 10.48 -2.37 14.51
CA THR A 252 10.73 -2.98 15.83
C THR A 252 9.51 -3.70 16.41
N SER A 253 8.33 -3.46 15.85
CA SER A 253 7.06 -4.11 16.22
C SER A 253 6.41 -4.76 14.99
N ASP A 254 5.52 -5.73 15.22
CA ASP A 254 4.68 -6.28 14.16
C ASP A 254 3.64 -5.22 13.75
N ILE A 255 3.56 -4.91 12.45
CA ILE A 255 2.66 -3.89 11.90
C ILE A 255 1.44 -4.48 11.18
N TYR A 256 1.21 -5.79 11.28
CA TYR A 256 0.07 -6.45 10.62
C TYR A 256 -1.30 -6.03 11.23
#